data_0ec2e1a69e49c6fa4845eb7a0fc91dfb
#
_entry.id   0ec2e1a69e49c6fa4845eb7a0fc91dfb
#
_cell.length_a   1.000
_cell.length_b   1.000
_cell.length_c   1.000
_cell.angle_alpha   90.00
_cell.angle_beta   90.00
_cell.angle_gamma   90.00
#
_symmetry.space_group_name_H-M   'P 1'
#
loop_
_entity.id
_entity.type
_entity.pdbx_description
1 polymer ?
#
loop_
_entity_poly.entity_id
_entity_poly.type
_entity_poly.pdbx_seq_one_letter_code
_entity_poly.pdbx_strand_id
1 'polypeptide(L)'
;MDGGSYTSMVPVPTILDNLIHDGKIPPVVALFVGNSSPQARDNELNCSDAWGDFLAKEAVPWIGSTMNVRVNTNGVLIAGSSMGGLAAACAAYQHPETFRKVLAQSGSFYHANIDGEPEWLARQFAQSKQLPLDFYLEVGLLETSSIPSRDPSMLTSSRHLRDVLIAKGYRVDYHERFSGHEHLAWRATFGDALIELLAMRETDRRVHILSSDHQ
;
A
#
# COMPACT_ATOMS: atom_id res chain seq x y z
N MET A 1 2.67 6.93 0.99
CA MET A 1 3.68 7.72 0.29
C MET A 1 3.01 8.89 -0.39
N ASP A 2 3.76 9.88 -0.88
CA ASP A 2 3.17 11.18 -1.28
C ASP A 2 2.38 11.85 -0.13
N GLY A 3 2.99 11.93 1.06
CA GLY A 3 2.35 12.37 2.31
C GLY A 3 1.63 13.70 2.20
N GLY A 4 2.14 14.64 1.40
CA GLY A 4 1.48 15.92 1.13
C GLY A 4 0.11 15.75 0.45
N SER A 5 -0.02 14.86 -0.53
CA SER A 5 -1.30 14.57 -1.19
C SER A 5 -2.28 13.90 -0.23
N TYR A 6 -1.81 13.01 0.63
CA TYR A 6 -2.65 12.31 1.61
C TYR A 6 -3.05 13.15 2.83
N THR A 7 -2.48 14.32 2.99
CA THR A 7 -2.91 15.27 4.03
C THR A 7 -3.75 16.44 3.48
N SER A 8 -3.69 16.67 2.16
CA SER A 8 -4.36 17.81 1.53
C SER A 8 -5.46 17.40 0.53
N MET A 9 -5.14 16.57 -0.45
CA MET A 9 -6.08 16.17 -1.52
C MET A 9 -6.94 14.97 -1.11
N VAL A 10 -6.32 13.99 -0.45
CA VAL A 10 -7.01 12.87 0.21
C VAL A 10 -6.89 13.11 1.71
N PRO A 11 -7.94 13.58 2.41
CA PRO A 11 -7.82 13.99 3.82
C PRO A 11 -7.73 12.79 4.76
N VAL A 12 -6.66 12.01 4.65
CA VAL A 12 -6.46 10.77 5.40
C VAL A 12 -6.54 10.95 6.91
N PRO A 13 -6.01 12.03 7.53
CA PRO A 13 -6.19 12.24 8.96
C PRO A 13 -7.68 12.24 9.37
N THR A 14 -8.52 12.99 8.65
CA THR A 14 -9.97 13.02 8.92
C THR A 14 -10.65 11.68 8.68
N ILE A 15 -10.23 10.94 7.65
CA ILE A 15 -10.75 9.59 7.38
C ILE A 15 -10.42 8.65 8.53
N LEU A 16 -9.17 8.66 9.01
CA LEU A 16 -8.73 7.86 10.14
C LEU A 16 -9.50 8.19 11.42
N ASP A 17 -9.62 9.48 11.76
CA ASP A 17 -10.35 9.93 12.94
C ASP A 17 -11.80 9.43 12.94
N ASN A 18 -12.50 9.57 11.80
CA ASN A 18 -13.86 9.09 11.66
C ASN A 18 -13.97 7.56 11.79
N LEU A 19 -13.09 6.81 11.12
CA LEU A 19 -13.12 5.35 11.17
C LEU A 19 -12.80 4.79 12.57
N ILE A 20 -11.87 5.43 13.28
CA ILE A 20 -11.53 5.08 14.67
C ILE A 20 -12.70 5.43 15.60
N HIS A 21 -13.28 6.64 15.45
CA HIS A 21 -14.45 7.06 16.24
C HIS A 21 -15.64 6.10 16.08
N ASP A 22 -15.91 5.67 14.85
CA ASP A 22 -16.99 4.73 14.51
C ASP A 22 -16.66 3.27 14.89
N GLY A 23 -15.47 2.99 15.42
CA GLY A 23 -15.02 1.64 15.77
C GLY A 23 -14.84 0.70 14.56
N LYS A 24 -14.69 1.26 13.34
CA LYS A 24 -14.51 0.47 12.11
C LYS A 24 -13.10 -0.03 11.93
N ILE A 25 -12.12 0.68 12.47
CA ILE A 25 -10.71 0.26 12.55
C ILE A 25 -10.19 0.48 13.96
N PRO A 26 -9.15 -0.25 14.40
CA PRO A 26 -8.50 0.04 15.67
C PRO A 26 -7.77 1.40 15.64
N PRO A 27 -7.44 1.99 16.80
CA PRO A 27 -6.54 3.14 16.85
C PRO A 27 -5.21 2.85 16.17
N VAL A 28 -4.76 3.76 15.31
CA VAL A 28 -3.51 3.65 14.56
C VAL A 28 -2.68 4.92 14.67
N VAL A 29 -1.37 4.78 14.48
CA VAL A 29 -0.46 5.90 14.23
C VAL A 29 -0.17 5.94 12.74
N ALA A 30 -0.33 7.09 12.11
CA ALA A 30 -0.07 7.29 10.69
C ALA A 30 1.16 8.18 10.48
N LEU A 31 2.10 7.71 9.67
CA LEU A 31 3.28 8.46 9.24
C LEU A 31 3.11 8.87 7.77
N PHE A 32 3.10 10.16 7.50
CA PHE A 32 2.99 10.72 6.16
C PHE A 32 4.39 11.10 5.66
N VAL A 33 4.93 10.27 4.76
CA VAL A 33 6.28 10.47 4.21
C VAL A 33 6.17 11.15 2.86
N GLY A 34 6.82 12.31 2.73
CA GLY A 34 6.95 13.05 1.48
C GLY A 34 8.36 12.97 0.93
N ASN A 35 8.52 13.34 -0.33
CA ASN A 35 9.81 13.40 -1.02
C ASN A 35 10.33 14.84 -1.00
N SER A 36 11.64 15.03 -0.97
CA SER A 36 12.28 16.36 -0.83
C SER A 36 12.16 17.23 -2.09
N SER A 37 11.97 16.62 -3.25
CA SER A 37 11.80 17.27 -4.55
C SER A 37 11.11 16.36 -5.55
N PRO A 38 10.61 16.88 -6.69
CA PRO A 38 10.09 16.04 -7.77
C PRO A 38 11.12 15.02 -8.28
N GLN A 39 12.38 15.41 -8.42
CA GLN A 39 13.45 14.50 -8.87
C GLN A 39 13.74 13.41 -7.84
N ALA A 40 13.75 13.75 -6.55
CA ALA A 40 13.89 12.76 -5.48
C ALA A 40 12.71 11.78 -5.50
N ARG A 41 11.49 12.29 -5.72
CA ARG A 41 10.29 11.47 -5.83
C ARG A 41 10.40 10.42 -6.93
N ASP A 42 10.84 10.79 -8.13
CA ASP A 42 10.99 9.85 -9.24
C ASP A 42 12.02 8.75 -8.93
N ASN A 43 13.13 9.11 -8.28
CA ASN A 43 14.17 8.16 -7.91
C ASN A 43 13.75 7.25 -6.75
N GLU A 44 13.08 7.79 -5.73
CA GLU A 44 12.69 7.08 -4.51
C GLU A 44 11.50 6.15 -4.74
N LEU A 45 10.51 6.57 -5.54
CA LEU A 45 9.29 5.80 -5.73
C LEU A 45 9.37 4.75 -6.86
N ASN A 46 10.48 4.69 -7.59
CA ASN A 46 10.69 3.69 -8.65
C ASN A 46 11.34 2.40 -8.11
N CYS A 47 10.67 1.72 -7.18
CA CYS A 47 11.16 0.48 -6.56
C CYS A 47 12.59 0.58 -6.00
N SER A 48 12.98 1.73 -5.45
CA SER A 48 14.29 1.95 -4.88
C SER A 48 14.52 1.13 -3.62
N ASP A 49 15.57 0.29 -3.60
CA ASP A 49 15.97 -0.47 -2.42
C ASP A 49 16.33 0.47 -1.25
N ALA A 50 17.02 1.57 -1.53
CA ALA A 50 17.39 2.55 -0.51
C ALA A 50 16.14 3.22 0.13
N TRP A 51 15.08 3.44 -0.66
CA TRP A 51 13.82 3.96 -0.14
C TRP A 51 13.08 2.94 0.71
N GLY A 52 13.02 1.69 0.26
CA GLY A 52 12.48 0.57 1.05
C GLY A 52 13.21 0.39 2.37
N ASP A 53 14.54 0.43 2.33
CA ASP A 53 15.41 0.36 3.52
C ASP A 53 15.17 1.51 4.49
N PHE A 54 15.12 2.75 4.01
CA PHE A 54 14.80 3.92 4.83
C PHE A 54 13.44 3.75 5.54
N LEU A 55 12.41 3.35 4.81
CA LEU A 55 11.08 3.18 5.39
C LEU A 55 11.05 2.08 6.46
N ALA A 56 11.66 0.93 6.17
CA ALA A 56 11.61 -0.24 7.06
C ALA A 56 12.56 -0.14 8.26
N LYS A 57 13.78 0.39 8.03
CA LYS A 57 14.87 0.34 9.03
C LYS A 57 15.04 1.64 9.81
N GLU A 58 14.51 2.77 9.29
CA GLU A 58 14.62 4.07 9.95
C GLU A 58 13.26 4.65 10.31
N ALA A 59 12.36 4.87 9.33
CA ALA A 59 11.10 5.59 9.55
C ALA A 59 10.15 4.83 10.49
N VAL A 60 9.96 3.52 10.31
CA VAL A 60 9.09 2.69 11.16
C VAL A 60 9.65 2.57 12.58
N PRO A 61 10.93 2.26 12.83
CA PRO A 61 11.51 2.30 14.19
C PRO A 61 11.45 3.68 14.84
N TRP A 62 11.71 4.74 14.07
CA TRP A 62 11.65 6.12 14.56
C TRP A 62 10.26 6.48 15.08
N ILE A 63 9.19 6.21 14.32
CA ILE A 63 7.83 6.53 14.77
C ILE A 63 7.44 5.69 15.98
N GLY A 64 7.85 4.41 16.04
CA GLY A 64 7.63 3.54 17.18
C GLY A 64 8.21 4.11 18.48
N SER A 65 9.44 4.59 18.43
CA SER A 65 10.12 5.21 19.56
C SER A 65 9.55 6.58 19.92
N THR A 66 9.28 7.42 18.91
CA THR A 66 8.81 8.81 19.10
C THR A 66 7.40 8.86 19.71
N MET A 67 6.51 7.98 19.25
CA MET A 67 5.13 7.91 19.74
C MET A 67 4.94 6.93 20.88
N ASN A 68 6.03 6.28 21.33
CA ASN A 68 5.98 5.23 22.37
C ASN A 68 4.93 4.16 22.07
N VAL A 69 4.86 3.72 20.83
CA VAL A 69 3.95 2.66 20.38
C VAL A 69 4.70 1.39 20.04
N ARG A 70 4.12 0.25 20.39
CA ARG A 70 4.68 -1.04 19.98
C ARG A 70 4.35 -1.25 18.50
N VAL A 71 5.39 -1.31 17.67
CA VAL A 71 5.24 -1.66 16.26
C VAL A 71 4.90 -3.15 16.18
N ASN A 72 3.67 -3.43 15.77
CA ASN A 72 3.24 -4.79 15.46
C ASN A 72 3.38 -5.00 13.95
N THR A 73 4.34 -5.80 13.54
CA THR A 73 4.63 -6.05 12.11
C THR A 73 3.43 -6.64 11.36
N ASN A 74 2.58 -7.43 12.02
CA ASN A 74 1.34 -7.94 11.41
C ASN A 74 0.30 -6.83 11.14
N GLY A 75 0.44 -5.68 11.80
CA GLY A 75 -0.44 -4.52 11.66
C GLY A 75 0.12 -3.39 10.81
N VAL A 76 1.40 -3.42 10.42
CA VAL A 76 1.98 -2.34 9.62
C VAL A 76 1.44 -2.37 8.20
N LEU A 77 0.74 -1.29 7.84
CA LEU A 77 0.20 -1.05 6.51
C LEU A 77 1.02 0.03 5.82
N ILE A 78 1.39 -0.23 4.57
CA ILE A 78 2.02 0.75 3.69
C ILE A 78 1.06 1.12 2.57
N ALA A 79 0.89 2.43 2.33
CA ALA A 79 -0.09 2.93 1.37
C ALA A 79 0.52 3.93 0.39
N GLY A 80 -0.01 3.96 -0.82
CA GLY A 80 0.35 4.95 -1.83
C GLY A 80 -0.56 4.93 -3.05
N SER A 81 -0.51 6.02 -3.82
CA SER A 81 -1.20 6.12 -5.11
C SER A 81 -0.20 6.34 -6.25
N SER A 82 -0.55 5.92 -7.46
CA SER A 82 0.30 6.12 -8.63
C SER A 82 1.70 5.51 -8.43
N MET A 83 2.78 6.26 -8.63
CA MET A 83 4.16 5.86 -8.27
C MET A 83 4.29 5.50 -6.79
N GLY A 84 3.56 6.19 -5.89
CA GLY A 84 3.52 5.85 -4.47
C GLY A 84 2.90 4.47 -4.21
N GLY A 85 1.93 4.05 -5.01
CA GLY A 85 1.33 2.70 -4.95
C GLY A 85 2.32 1.62 -5.41
N LEU A 86 3.08 1.88 -6.47
CA LEU A 86 4.19 1.03 -6.89
C LEU A 86 5.23 0.90 -5.77
N ALA A 87 5.70 2.04 -5.24
CA ALA A 87 6.72 2.06 -4.19
C ALA A 87 6.25 1.37 -2.90
N ALA A 88 4.95 1.47 -2.55
CA ALA A 88 4.38 0.75 -1.42
C ALA A 88 4.47 -0.77 -1.60
N ALA A 89 4.10 -1.25 -2.77
CA ALA A 89 4.17 -2.68 -3.07
C ALA A 89 5.63 -3.18 -3.19
N CYS A 90 6.55 -2.36 -3.73
CA CYS A 90 7.98 -2.68 -3.78
C CYS A 90 8.60 -2.75 -2.39
N ALA A 91 8.34 -1.75 -1.53
CA ALA A 91 8.87 -1.76 -0.15
C ALA A 91 8.35 -2.97 0.65
N ALA A 92 7.09 -3.37 0.45
CA ALA A 92 6.56 -4.57 1.08
C ALA A 92 7.18 -5.86 0.51
N TYR A 93 7.47 -5.90 -0.79
CA TYR A 93 8.20 -7.02 -1.40
C TYR A 93 9.63 -7.16 -0.84
N GLN A 94 10.33 -6.04 -0.68
CA GLN A 94 11.71 -5.98 -0.17
C GLN A 94 11.79 -6.24 1.33
N HIS A 95 10.80 -5.79 2.12
CA HIS A 95 10.74 -5.86 3.58
C HIS A 95 9.45 -6.50 4.10
N PRO A 96 9.15 -7.74 3.75
CA PRO A 96 7.91 -8.43 4.17
C PRO A 96 7.87 -8.73 5.68
N GLU A 97 9.00 -8.64 6.37
CA GLU A 97 9.10 -8.70 7.83
C GLU A 97 8.55 -7.44 8.51
N THR A 98 8.61 -6.30 7.85
CA THR A 98 8.12 -5.01 8.36
C THR A 98 6.70 -4.72 7.86
N PHE A 99 6.48 -4.78 6.56
CA PHE A 99 5.21 -4.44 5.93
C PHE A 99 4.42 -5.70 5.61
N ARG A 100 3.18 -5.79 6.09
CA ARG A 100 2.31 -6.96 5.89
C ARG A 100 1.07 -6.65 5.08
N LYS A 101 0.72 -5.38 4.94
CA LYS A 101 -0.50 -4.92 4.29
C LYS A 101 -0.16 -3.81 3.31
N VAL A 102 -0.55 -4.00 2.06
CA VAL A 102 -0.30 -3.06 0.97
C VAL A 102 -1.61 -2.47 0.49
N LEU A 103 -1.71 -1.14 0.52
CA LEU A 103 -2.81 -0.40 -0.09
C LEU A 103 -2.25 0.38 -1.28
N ALA A 104 -2.63 0.01 -2.49
CA ALA A 104 -2.19 0.69 -3.69
C ALA A 104 -3.39 1.15 -4.53
N GLN A 105 -3.52 2.47 -4.66
CA GLN A 105 -4.53 3.10 -5.50
C GLN A 105 -3.89 3.51 -6.83
N SER A 106 -4.39 2.98 -7.94
CA SER A 106 -3.85 3.24 -9.29
C SER A 106 -2.33 3.13 -9.35
N GLY A 107 -1.77 2.01 -8.82
CA GLY A 107 -0.32 1.82 -8.76
C GLY A 107 0.31 1.75 -10.14
N SER A 108 1.45 2.42 -10.34
CA SER A 108 2.18 2.46 -11.62
C SER A 108 2.90 1.14 -11.92
N PHE A 109 2.18 0.01 -11.88
CA PHE A 109 2.76 -1.34 -12.00
C PHE A 109 3.30 -1.68 -13.39
N TYR A 110 3.04 -0.85 -14.39
CA TYR A 110 3.67 -0.95 -15.71
C TYR A 110 5.16 -0.59 -15.69
N HIS A 111 5.63 0.06 -14.63
CA HIS A 111 6.99 0.56 -14.56
C HIS A 111 8.03 -0.54 -14.71
N ALA A 112 9.06 -0.21 -15.49
CA ALA A 112 10.29 -0.97 -15.55
C ALA A 112 11.22 -0.53 -14.41
N ASN A 113 12.00 -1.46 -13.88
CA ASN A 113 13.12 -1.10 -13.04
C ASN A 113 14.28 -0.58 -13.90
N ILE A 114 15.46 -0.40 -13.29
CA ILE A 114 16.68 0.07 -13.94
C ILE A 114 17.12 -0.78 -15.17
N ASP A 115 16.65 -2.03 -15.24
CA ASP A 115 16.98 -2.95 -16.35
C ASP A 115 16.06 -2.76 -17.58
N GLY A 116 15.08 -1.85 -17.50
CA GLY A 116 14.26 -1.42 -18.62
C GLY A 116 13.13 -2.37 -19.01
N GLU A 117 12.87 -3.43 -18.25
CA GLU A 117 11.76 -4.34 -18.54
C GLU A 117 10.46 -3.91 -17.84
N PRO A 118 9.35 -3.67 -18.59
CA PRO A 118 8.08 -3.27 -17.98
C PRO A 118 7.52 -4.34 -17.04
N GLU A 119 6.65 -3.92 -16.10
CA GLU A 119 5.99 -4.77 -15.12
C GLU A 119 6.97 -5.58 -14.24
N TRP A 120 8.11 -4.96 -13.90
CA TRP A 120 9.16 -5.60 -13.12
C TRP A 120 8.61 -6.25 -11.84
N LEU A 121 7.76 -5.55 -11.08
CA LEU A 121 7.25 -6.05 -9.80
C LEU A 121 6.39 -7.31 -9.96
N ALA A 122 5.54 -7.39 -10.99
CA ALA A 122 4.74 -8.58 -11.27
C ALA A 122 5.63 -9.80 -11.54
N ARG A 123 6.75 -9.61 -12.26
CA ARG A 123 7.73 -10.68 -12.50
C ARG A 123 8.43 -11.12 -11.22
N GLN A 124 8.77 -10.18 -10.33
CA GLN A 124 9.38 -10.52 -9.03
C GLN A 124 8.42 -11.41 -8.21
N PHE A 125 7.16 -11.03 -8.11
CA PHE A 125 6.17 -11.88 -7.42
C PHE A 125 5.98 -13.24 -8.10
N ALA A 126 5.96 -13.30 -9.43
CA ALA A 126 5.83 -14.56 -10.14
C ALA A 126 6.98 -15.54 -9.85
N GLN A 127 8.20 -15.04 -9.73
CA GLN A 127 9.43 -15.83 -9.55
C GLN A 127 9.73 -16.14 -8.07
N SER A 128 9.30 -15.30 -7.13
CA SER A 128 9.57 -15.48 -5.70
C SER A 128 8.67 -16.54 -5.07
N LYS A 129 9.06 -17.00 -3.87
CA LYS A 129 8.14 -17.71 -2.97
C LYS A 129 7.09 -16.73 -2.48
N GLN A 130 5.92 -17.26 -2.11
CA GLN A 130 4.87 -16.45 -1.48
C GLN A 130 5.41 -15.79 -0.21
N LEU A 131 5.22 -14.48 -0.11
CA LEU A 131 5.54 -13.67 1.06
C LEU A 131 4.26 -13.49 1.91
N PRO A 132 4.39 -13.18 3.20
CA PRO A 132 3.24 -13.02 4.09
C PRO A 132 2.60 -11.63 3.95
N LEU A 133 2.05 -11.32 2.78
CA LEU A 133 1.48 -10.03 2.41
C LEU A 133 0.00 -10.14 2.07
N ASP A 134 -0.79 -9.16 2.48
CA ASP A 134 -2.17 -8.93 2.08
C ASP A 134 -2.23 -7.65 1.22
N PHE A 135 -3.01 -7.67 0.14
CA PHE A 135 -3.11 -6.57 -0.80
C PHE A 135 -4.54 -6.02 -0.90
N TYR A 136 -4.65 -4.70 -0.89
CA TYR A 136 -5.78 -3.97 -1.45
C TYR A 136 -5.27 -3.20 -2.68
N LEU A 137 -5.82 -3.52 -3.84
CA LEU A 137 -5.46 -2.88 -5.10
C LEU A 137 -6.70 -2.28 -5.74
N GLU A 138 -6.63 -1.04 -6.17
CA GLU A 138 -7.68 -0.45 -6.99
C GLU A 138 -7.12 0.30 -8.19
N VAL A 139 -7.91 0.41 -9.25
CA VAL A 139 -7.55 1.10 -10.48
C VAL A 139 -8.82 1.66 -11.15
N GLY A 140 -8.66 2.79 -11.83
CA GLY A 140 -9.73 3.38 -12.63
C GLY A 140 -9.90 2.65 -13.98
N LEU A 141 -11.15 2.37 -14.34
CA LEU A 141 -11.49 1.78 -15.66
C LEU A 141 -11.10 2.66 -16.84
N LEU A 142 -10.97 3.98 -16.63
CA LEU A 142 -10.56 4.94 -17.65
C LEU A 142 -9.04 5.11 -17.77
N GLU A 143 -8.26 4.41 -16.94
CA GLU A 143 -6.79 4.45 -16.97
C GLU A 143 -6.21 3.50 -18.02
N THR A 144 -6.67 3.67 -19.25
CA THR A 144 -6.39 2.80 -20.40
C THR A 144 -5.24 3.29 -21.29
N SER A 145 -4.72 4.49 -21.05
CA SER A 145 -3.59 5.03 -21.82
C SER A 145 -2.27 4.40 -21.39
N SER A 146 -1.43 4.06 -22.36
CA SER A 146 -0.05 3.59 -22.10
C SER A 146 0.94 4.76 -22.21
N ILE A 147 1.87 4.86 -21.26
CA ILE A 147 2.92 5.88 -21.21
C ILE A 147 4.22 5.21 -20.72
N PRO A 148 5.25 5.06 -21.59
CA PRO A 148 5.30 5.31 -23.02
C PRO A 148 4.43 4.35 -23.84
N SER A 149 4.25 4.63 -25.13
CA SER A 149 3.29 3.96 -26.03
C SER A 149 3.48 2.43 -26.23
N ARG A 150 4.46 1.82 -25.60
CA ARG A 150 4.73 0.37 -25.65
C ARG A 150 4.48 -0.34 -24.33
N ASP A 151 4.32 0.40 -23.24
CA ASP A 151 4.04 -0.19 -21.95
C ASP A 151 2.54 -0.49 -21.81
N PRO A 152 2.17 -1.50 -21.01
CA PRO A 152 0.77 -1.73 -20.71
C PRO A 152 0.18 -0.52 -19.98
N SER A 153 -1.11 -0.27 -20.17
CA SER A 153 -1.80 0.77 -19.42
C SER A 153 -1.82 0.44 -17.93
N MET A 154 -2.10 1.44 -17.09
CA MET A 154 -2.24 1.25 -15.65
C MET A 154 -3.31 0.21 -15.33
N LEU A 155 -4.44 0.22 -16.03
CA LEU A 155 -5.49 -0.79 -15.88
C LEU A 155 -4.97 -2.19 -16.23
N THR A 156 -4.25 -2.34 -17.35
CA THR A 156 -3.72 -3.64 -17.80
C THR A 156 -2.68 -4.18 -16.83
N SER A 157 -1.73 -3.36 -16.40
CA SER A 157 -0.67 -3.78 -15.47
C SER A 157 -1.20 -4.08 -14.08
N SER A 158 -2.23 -3.37 -13.61
CA SER A 158 -2.91 -3.66 -12.34
C SER A 158 -3.64 -5.02 -12.38
N ARG A 159 -4.31 -5.33 -13.50
CA ARG A 159 -4.94 -6.65 -13.74
C ARG A 159 -3.90 -7.76 -13.75
N HIS A 160 -2.79 -7.56 -14.45
CA HIS A 160 -1.72 -8.55 -14.53
C HIS A 160 -1.10 -8.81 -13.14
N LEU A 161 -0.75 -7.76 -12.39
CA LEU A 161 -0.23 -7.93 -11.03
C LEU A 161 -1.24 -8.68 -10.14
N ARG A 162 -2.54 -8.30 -10.17
CA ARG A 162 -3.60 -9.04 -9.46
C ARG A 162 -3.59 -10.52 -9.79
N ASP A 163 -3.56 -10.87 -11.07
CA ASP A 163 -3.62 -12.26 -11.52
C ASP A 163 -2.40 -13.07 -11.08
N VAL A 164 -1.21 -12.46 -11.14
CA VAL A 164 0.04 -13.05 -10.61
C VAL A 164 -0.08 -13.28 -9.11
N LEU A 165 -0.52 -12.29 -8.35
CA LEU A 165 -0.64 -12.41 -6.89
C LEU A 165 -1.65 -13.50 -6.51
N ILE A 166 -2.82 -13.55 -7.16
CA ILE A 166 -3.83 -14.59 -6.91
C ILE A 166 -3.29 -15.98 -7.25
N ALA A 167 -2.62 -16.14 -8.38
CA ALA A 167 -2.02 -17.40 -8.80
C ALA A 167 -0.94 -17.90 -7.82
N LYS A 168 -0.26 -16.96 -7.13
CA LYS A 168 0.75 -17.24 -6.10
C LYS A 168 0.13 -17.47 -4.71
N GLY A 169 -1.20 -17.38 -4.55
CA GLY A 169 -1.90 -17.63 -3.30
C GLY A 169 -1.96 -16.44 -2.33
N TYR A 170 -1.67 -15.22 -2.77
CA TYR A 170 -1.84 -14.03 -1.94
C TYR A 170 -3.31 -13.70 -1.73
N ARG A 171 -3.63 -13.10 -0.58
CA ARG A 171 -4.92 -12.42 -0.40
C ARG A 171 -4.89 -11.10 -1.14
N VAL A 172 -5.82 -10.92 -2.08
CA VAL A 172 -5.93 -9.72 -2.90
C VAL A 172 -7.37 -9.24 -2.93
N ASP A 173 -7.64 -8.08 -2.33
CA ASP A 173 -8.88 -7.36 -2.49
C ASP A 173 -8.69 -6.38 -3.66
N TYR A 174 -9.28 -6.69 -4.83
CA TYR A 174 -9.05 -5.95 -6.07
C TYR A 174 -10.32 -5.26 -6.55
N HIS A 175 -10.23 -3.98 -6.86
CA HIS A 175 -11.35 -3.16 -7.28
C HIS A 175 -11.05 -2.36 -8.55
N GLU A 176 -11.97 -2.43 -9.50
CA GLU A 176 -12.01 -1.53 -10.66
C GLU A 176 -13.10 -0.49 -10.44
N ARG A 177 -12.74 0.80 -10.54
CA ARG A 177 -13.64 1.92 -10.30
C ARG A 177 -13.95 2.66 -11.59
N PHE A 178 -15.16 3.15 -11.75
CA PHE A 178 -15.51 4.00 -12.90
C PHE A 178 -14.93 5.41 -12.69
N SER A 179 -13.63 5.54 -12.85
CA SER A 179 -12.84 6.75 -12.63
C SER A 179 -11.60 6.77 -13.52
N GLY A 180 -10.93 7.92 -13.57
CA GLY A 180 -9.59 8.10 -14.12
C GLY A 180 -8.53 8.15 -13.02
N HIS A 181 -7.35 8.68 -13.37
CA HIS A 181 -6.21 8.84 -12.49
C HIS A 181 -6.32 10.12 -11.66
N GLU A 182 -7.09 10.11 -10.58
CA GLU A 182 -7.46 11.34 -9.86
C GLU A 182 -7.63 11.16 -8.36
N HIS A 183 -7.23 12.20 -7.61
CA HIS A 183 -7.32 12.21 -6.14
C HIS A 183 -8.75 12.09 -5.62
N LEU A 184 -9.75 12.56 -6.37
CA LEU A 184 -11.15 12.50 -5.96
C LEU A 184 -11.63 11.04 -5.87
N ALA A 185 -11.24 10.21 -6.83
CA ALA A 185 -11.53 8.77 -6.80
C ALA A 185 -10.85 8.11 -5.60
N TRP A 186 -9.56 8.36 -5.39
CA TRP A 186 -8.80 7.78 -4.27
C TRP A 186 -9.34 8.22 -2.91
N ARG A 187 -9.75 9.49 -2.79
CA ARG A 187 -10.40 10.00 -1.58
C ARG A 187 -11.69 9.25 -1.25
N ALA A 188 -12.48 8.92 -2.26
CA ALA A 188 -13.78 8.28 -2.08
C ALA A 188 -13.67 6.84 -1.55
N THR A 189 -12.56 6.14 -1.85
CA THR A 189 -12.39 4.70 -1.59
C THR A 189 -11.36 4.39 -0.50
N PHE A 190 -10.55 5.38 -0.08
CA PHE A 190 -9.47 5.15 0.88
C PHE A 190 -9.97 4.59 2.22
N GLY A 191 -11.13 5.06 2.69
CA GLY A 191 -11.75 4.57 3.93
C GLY A 191 -12.15 3.10 3.84
N ASP A 192 -12.74 2.67 2.73
CA ASP A 192 -13.11 1.29 2.49
C ASP A 192 -11.87 0.38 2.50
N ALA A 193 -10.80 0.82 1.82
CA ALA A 193 -9.53 0.10 1.78
C ALA A 193 -8.91 -0.09 3.18
N LEU A 194 -8.99 0.93 4.04
CA LEU A 194 -8.52 0.84 5.41
C LEU A 194 -9.35 -0.17 6.23
N ILE A 195 -10.66 -0.18 6.05
CA ILE A 195 -11.55 -1.14 6.73
C ILE A 195 -11.18 -2.57 6.31
N GLU A 196 -11.05 -2.84 5.02
CA GLU A 196 -10.71 -4.18 4.50
C GLU A 196 -9.36 -4.69 5.03
N LEU A 197 -8.38 -3.80 5.16
CA LEU A 197 -7.03 -4.19 5.60
C LEU A 197 -6.85 -4.16 7.13
N LEU A 198 -7.57 -3.29 7.86
CA LEU A 198 -7.33 -3.04 9.29
C LEU A 198 -8.44 -3.53 10.21
N ALA A 199 -9.65 -3.83 9.70
CA ALA A 199 -10.71 -4.38 10.54
C ALA A 199 -10.23 -5.61 11.30
N MET A 200 -10.53 -5.68 12.59
CA MET A 200 -10.21 -6.84 13.41
C MET A 200 -10.98 -8.05 12.89
N ARG A 201 -10.27 -9.08 12.47
CA ARG A 201 -10.88 -10.35 12.07
C ARG A 201 -11.56 -10.99 13.30
N GLU A 202 -12.63 -11.71 13.08
CA GLU A 202 -13.35 -12.41 14.17
C GLU A 202 -12.43 -13.37 14.97
N THR A 203 -11.41 -13.93 14.30
CA THR A 203 -10.37 -14.74 14.93
C THR A 203 -9.52 -13.95 15.93
N ASP A 204 -9.22 -12.69 15.65
CA ASP A 204 -8.41 -11.83 16.54
C ASP A 204 -9.23 -11.37 17.75
N ARG A 205 -10.55 -11.20 17.60
CA ARG A 205 -11.47 -10.89 18.71
C ARG A 205 -11.55 -12.04 19.71
N ARG A 206 -11.54 -13.30 19.28
CA ARG A 206 -11.59 -14.46 20.18
C ARG A 206 -10.33 -14.63 21.01
N VAL A 207 -9.16 -14.31 20.49
CA VAL A 207 -7.89 -14.37 21.24
C VAL A 207 -7.83 -13.27 22.32
N HIS A 208 -8.41 -12.09 22.07
CA HIS A 208 -8.45 -11.01 23.06
C HIS A 208 -9.41 -11.29 24.24
N ILE A 209 -10.53 -11.96 23.98
CA ILE A 209 -11.48 -12.36 25.03
C ILE A 209 -10.90 -13.45 25.94
N LEU A 210 -10.10 -14.37 25.40
CA LEU A 210 -9.47 -15.44 26.16
C LEU A 210 -8.26 -14.97 27.01
N SER A 211 -7.67 -13.81 26.70
CA SER A 211 -6.55 -13.27 27.47
C SER A 211 -6.97 -12.32 28.62
N SER A 212 -8.24 -11.89 28.67
CA SER A 212 -8.77 -11.01 29.72
C SER A 212 -9.40 -11.76 30.92
N ASP A 213 -9.58 -13.08 30.82
CA ASP A 213 -10.19 -13.89 31.87
C ASP A 213 -9.17 -14.53 32.85
N HIS A 214 -7.89 -14.10 32.78
CA HIS A 214 -6.82 -14.58 33.71
C HIS A 214 -6.05 -13.40 34.33
N GLN A 215 -6.75 -12.50 35.03
CA GLN A 215 -6.14 -11.61 36.03
C GLN A 215 -7.02 -11.54 37.27
#